data_4e807c27961d2812053d2a2c09f0e59b
#
_entry.id   4e807c27961d2812053d2a2c09f0e59b
#
_cell.length_a   1.000
_cell.length_b   1.000
_cell.length_c   1.000
_cell.angle_alpha   90.00
_cell.angle_beta   90.00
_cell.angle_gamma   90.00
#
_symmetry.space_group_name_H-M   'P 1'
#
loop_
_entity.id
_entity.type
_entity.pdbx_description
1 polymer ?
#
loop_
_entity_poly.entity_id
_entity_poly.type
_entity_poly.pdbx_seq_one_letter_code
_entity_poly.pdbx_strand_id
1 'polypeptide(L)'
;MSSELVVDVQPKEISIALLENNRLVELQKEARNISFSVGDIYLGRVKKLMPGLNAAFVDVGYEKDAFLHYLDLGTQYNSSAKFLKQSLADRKRVLSLSKFDLLPDIEKDGTINDALKVGQEVLVQIAKEPISSKGPRLTAEISFAGRFLVLIPFSDKVSVSQKIKSNEEKLRLRQLIQSIKPRNFGVIVRTVAEGKRVAELNNELKTLVRCWEDMLVKLQKAQLPSLVYEETGRTVGIPVSYTHLRAHET
;
A
#
# COMPACT_ATOMS: atom_id res chain seq x y z
N MET A 1 -1.48 27.28 27.64
CA MET A 1 -2.43 26.14 27.54
C MET A 1 -1.61 24.90 27.21
N SER A 2 -1.68 23.86 28.02
CA SER A 2 -1.03 22.58 27.72
C SER A 2 -2.05 21.67 27.03
N SER A 3 -1.71 21.15 25.85
CA SER A 3 -2.50 20.13 25.17
C SER A 3 -1.68 18.85 25.08
N GLU A 4 -2.27 17.74 25.50
CA GLU A 4 -1.63 16.41 25.52
C GLU A 4 -2.48 15.45 24.68
N LEU A 5 -1.81 14.65 23.84
CA LEU A 5 -2.43 13.57 23.09
C LEU A 5 -2.00 12.24 23.74
N VAL A 6 -2.96 11.54 24.30
CA VAL A 6 -2.75 10.21 24.91
C VAL A 6 -3.26 9.16 23.95
N VAL A 7 -2.39 8.23 23.55
CA VAL A 7 -2.73 7.09 22.68
C VAL A 7 -2.53 5.80 23.44
N ASP A 8 -3.62 5.10 23.72
CA ASP A 8 -3.61 3.77 24.33
C ASP A 8 -3.89 2.72 23.23
N VAL A 9 -2.94 1.78 23.08
CA VAL A 9 -3.00 0.73 22.05
C VAL A 9 -3.22 -0.61 22.71
N GLN A 10 -4.43 -1.12 22.63
CA GLN A 10 -4.80 -2.46 23.07
C GLN A 10 -4.92 -3.43 21.89
N PRO A 11 -4.89 -4.76 22.08
CA PRO A 11 -4.97 -5.73 21.01
C PRO A 11 -6.19 -5.59 20.08
N LYS A 12 -7.30 -5.08 20.59
CA LYS A 12 -8.58 -4.99 19.87
C LYS A 12 -9.07 -3.55 19.63
N GLU A 13 -8.46 -2.57 20.28
CA GLU A 13 -8.94 -1.18 20.26
C GLU A 13 -7.76 -0.20 20.39
N ILE A 14 -7.82 0.90 19.67
CA ILE A 14 -6.94 2.05 19.87
C ILE A 14 -7.81 3.17 20.43
N SER A 15 -7.47 3.68 21.60
CA SER A 15 -8.12 4.83 22.20
C SER A 15 -7.21 6.05 22.09
N ILE A 16 -7.72 7.13 21.53
CA ILE A 16 -7.01 8.39 21.36
C ILE A 16 -7.76 9.45 22.14
N ALA A 17 -7.10 10.01 23.16
CA ALA A 17 -7.66 11.05 24.00
C ALA A 17 -6.88 12.35 23.82
N LEU A 18 -7.60 13.45 23.53
CA LEU A 18 -7.07 14.81 23.58
C LEU A 18 -7.40 15.43 24.93
N LEU A 19 -6.37 15.81 25.68
CA LEU A 19 -6.48 16.50 26.96
C LEU A 19 -6.07 17.96 26.79
N GLU A 20 -6.84 18.89 27.35
CA GLU A 20 -6.48 20.30 27.48
C GLU A 20 -6.56 20.70 28.95
N ASN A 21 -5.45 21.23 29.46
CA ASN A 21 -5.31 21.59 30.88
C ASN A 21 -5.77 20.45 31.81
N ASN A 22 -5.33 19.20 31.52
CA ASN A 22 -5.70 17.96 32.21
C ASN A 22 -7.20 17.61 32.16
N ARG A 23 -7.97 18.17 31.23
CA ARG A 23 -9.39 17.81 31.01
C ARG A 23 -9.51 17.10 29.66
N LEU A 24 -10.25 16.01 29.65
CA LEU A 24 -10.57 15.29 28.41
C LEU A 24 -11.49 16.16 27.55
N VAL A 25 -11.01 16.52 26.34
CA VAL A 25 -11.76 17.31 25.36
C VAL A 25 -12.36 16.41 24.29
N GLU A 26 -11.61 15.40 23.86
CA GLU A 26 -12.03 14.46 22.82
C GLU A 26 -11.53 13.05 23.15
N LEU A 27 -12.40 12.06 22.95
CA LEU A 27 -12.04 10.63 23.04
C LEU A 27 -12.52 9.95 21.76
N GLN A 28 -11.58 9.47 20.99
CA GLN A 28 -11.82 8.64 19.82
C GLN A 28 -11.42 7.21 20.10
N LYS A 29 -12.31 6.25 19.81
CA LYS A 29 -12.04 4.82 19.90
C LYS A 29 -12.15 4.20 18.53
N GLU A 30 -11.07 3.55 18.10
CA GLU A 30 -11.03 2.80 16.86
C GLU A 30 -10.87 1.31 17.15
N ALA A 31 -11.78 0.51 16.62
CA ALA A 31 -11.61 -0.94 16.68
C ALA A 31 -10.36 -1.32 15.86
N ARG A 32 -9.41 -1.99 16.52
CA ARG A 32 -8.25 -2.55 15.84
C ARG A 32 -8.66 -3.85 15.16
N ASN A 33 -9.27 -3.73 13.98
CA ASN A 33 -9.40 -4.87 13.09
C ASN A 33 -8.00 -5.19 12.55
N ILE A 34 -7.36 -6.18 13.17
CA ILE A 34 -5.97 -6.60 12.89
C ILE A 34 -5.85 -7.22 11.49
N SER A 35 -6.95 -7.47 10.81
CA SER A 35 -6.96 -8.12 9.51
C SER A 35 -7.87 -7.38 8.52
N PHE A 36 -7.46 -7.37 7.25
CA PHE A 36 -8.17 -6.77 6.12
C PHE A 36 -8.27 -5.24 6.15
N SER A 37 -7.29 -4.58 6.77
CA SER A 37 -7.16 -3.13 6.77
C SER A 37 -6.64 -2.61 5.42
N VAL A 38 -7.03 -1.38 5.05
CA VAL A 38 -6.50 -0.73 3.84
C VAL A 38 -4.98 -0.68 3.89
N GLY A 39 -4.33 -1.16 2.83
CA GLY A 39 -2.87 -1.26 2.74
C GLY A 39 -2.31 -2.66 3.02
N ASP A 40 -3.04 -3.52 3.73
CA ASP A 40 -2.63 -4.92 3.96
C ASP A 40 -2.51 -5.67 2.64
N ILE A 41 -1.43 -6.47 2.49
CA ILE A 41 -1.17 -7.24 1.29
C ILE A 41 -1.32 -8.73 1.58
N TYR A 42 -2.08 -9.39 0.73
CA TYR A 42 -2.40 -10.82 0.82
C TYR A 42 -1.90 -11.59 -0.40
N LEU A 43 -1.42 -12.80 -0.16
CA LEU A 43 -1.38 -13.84 -1.17
C LEU A 43 -2.74 -14.52 -1.21
N GLY A 44 -3.50 -14.29 -2.27
CA GLY A 44 -4.86 -14.82 -2.45
C GLY A 44 -4.97 -15.78 -3.62
N ARG A 45 -6.14 -16.39 -3.78
CA ARG A 45 -6.48 -17.29 -4.89
C ARG A 45 -7.76 -16.84 -5.58
N VAL A 46 -7.73 -16.74 -6.91
CA VAL A 46 -8.92 -16.44 -7.72
C VAL A 46 -9.92 -17.59 -7.60
N LYS A 47 -11.10 -17.32 -7.05
CA LYS A 47 -12.19 -18.30 -6.93
C LYS A 47 -13.10 -18.31 -8.13
N LYS A 48 -13.47 -17.13 -8.63
CA LYS A 48 -14.45 -16.99 -9.69
C LYS A 48 -14.15 -15.75 -10.54
N LEU A 49 -14.37 -15.88 -11.85
CA LEU A 49 -14.39 -14.74 -12.77
C LEU A 49 -15.84 -14.32 -13.04
N MET A 50 -16.04 -13.01 -13.16
CA MET A 50 -17.35 -12.37 -13.43
C MET A 50 -17.22 -11.48 -14.68
N PRO A 51 -17.27 -12.04 -15.89
CA PRO A 51 -17.04 -11.27 -17.13
C PRO A 51 -18.00 -10.08 -17.28
N GLY A 52 -19.28 -10.25 -16.90
CA GLY A 52 -20.27 -9.18 -16.97
C GLY A 52 -20.00 -7.98 -16.07
N LEU A 53 -19.12 -8.12 -15.07
CA LEU A 53 -18.64 -7.04 -14.21
C LEU A 53 -17.18 -6.66 -14.50
N ASN A 54 -16.55 -7.32 -15.45
CA ASN A 54 -15.11 -7.25 -15.72
C ASN A 54 -14.28 -7.37 -14.43
N ALA A 55 -14.59 -8.36 -13.59
CA ALA A 55 -14.04 -8.50 -12.25
C ALA A 55 -13.81 -9.98 -11.86
N ALA A 56 -13.09 -10.19 -10.77
CA ALA A 56 -12.87 -11.49 -10.16
C ALA A 56 -13.23 -11.45 -8.66
N PHE A 57 -13.62 -12.61 -8.13
CA PHE A 57 -13.69 -12.85 -6.70
C PHE A 57 -12.43 -13.63 -6.26
N VAL A 58 -11.79 -13.15 -5.20
CA VAL A 58 -10.52 -13.65 -4.69
C VAL A 58 -10.69 -14.07 -3.23
N ASP A 59 -10.19 -15.23 -2.91
CA ASP A 59 -10.05 -15.70 -1.53
C ASP A 59 -8.79 -15.08 -0.91
N VAL A 60 -8.97 -14.29 0.12
CA VAL A 60 -7.90 -13.69 0.95
C VAL A 60 -7.98 -14.15 2.40
N GLY A 61 -8.85 -15.15 2.70
CA GLY A 61 -9.07 -15.66 4.06
C GLY A 61 -10.14 -14.91 4.86
N TYR A 62 -10.85 -13.96 4.24
CA TYR A 62 -12.02 -13.34 4.83
C TYR A 62 -13.26 -14.23 4.62
N GLU A 63 -14.28 -14.11 5.50
CA GLU A 63 -15.53 -14.92 5.41
C GLU A 63 -16.26 -14.79 4.07
N LYS A 64 -16.10 -13.66 3.39
CA LYS A 64 -16.66 -13.37 2.07
C LYS A 64 -15.55 -13.10 1.07
N ASP A 65 -15.73 -13.59 -0.15
CA ASP A 65 -14.75 -13.40 -1.22
C ASP A 65 -14.56 -11.91 -1.51
N ALA A 66 -13.29 -11.53 -1.66
CA ALA A 66 -12.89 -10.17 -1.95
C ALA A 66 -13.07 -9.84 -3.43
N PHE A 67 -13.40 -8.59 -3.74
CA PHE A 67 -13.70 -8.12 -5.09
C PHE A 67 -12.48 -7.44 -5.72
N LEU A 68 -12.09 -7.90 -6.93
CA LEU A 68 -10.99 -7.36 -7.72
C LEU A 68 -11.51 -7.03 -9.13
N HIS A 69 -11.61 -5.74 -9.45
CA HIS A 69 -12.01 -5.29 -10.79
C HIS A 69 -10.81 -5.25 -11.74
N TYR A 70 -11.03 -5.41 -13.05
CA TYR A 70 -9.98 -5.36 -14.07
C TYR A 70 -9.12 -4.08 -13.98
N LEU A 71 -9.76 -2.93 -13.84
CA LEU A 71 -9.05 -1.64 -13.70
C LEU A 71 -8.21 -1.52 -12.40
N ASP A 72 -8.49 -2.34 -11.39
CA ASP A 72 -7.74 -2.39 -10.14
C ASP A 72 -6.52 -3.36 -10.22
N LEU A 73 -6.31 -4.03 -11.38
CA LEU A 73 -5.10 -4.85 -11.60
C LEU A 73 -3.84 -3.98 -11.69
N GLY A 74 -3.97 -2.74 -12.17
CA GLY A 74 -2.84 -1.86 -12.49
C GLY A 74 -2.15 -2.24 -13.80
N THR A 75 -1.55 -1.26 -14.47
CA THR A 75 -0.94 -1.46 -15.80
C THR A 75 0.19 -2.50 -15.79
N GLN A 76 0.90 -2.63 -14.68
CA GLN A 76 2.07 -3.50 -14.49
C GLN A 76 1.71 -4.95 -14.12
N TYR A 77 0.43 -5.33 -14.22
CA TYR A 77 -0.04 -6.63 -13.73
C TYR A 77 0.72 -7.83 -14.31
N ASN A 78 1.04 -7.81 -15.61
CA ASN A 78 1.80 -8.89 -16.26
C ASN A 78 3.16 -9.12 -15.58
N SER A 79 3.86 -8.03 -15.25
CA SER A 79 5.15 -8.08 -14.55
C SER A 79 5.00 -8.63 -13.14
N SER A 80 3.99 -8.15 -12.39
CA SER A 80 3.69 -8.60 -11.03
C SER A 80 3.32 -10.08 -11.00
N ALA A 81 2.46 -10.54 -11.89
CA ALA A 81 2.02 -11.94 -11.97
C ALA A 81 3.19 -12.90 -12.33
N LYS A 82 4.05 -12.50 -13.29
CA LYS A 82 5.25 -13.29 -13.65
C LYS A 82 6.23 -13.37 -12.49
N PHE A 83 6.49 -12.23 -11.82
CA PHE A 83 7.38 -12.16 -10.67
C PHE A 83 6.86 -13.04 -9.52
N LEU A 84 5.56 -12.95 -9.20
CA LEU A 84 4.91 -13.78 -8.20
C LEU A 84 5.10 -15.27 -8.50
N LYS A 85 4.78 -15.68 -9.74
CA LYS A 85 4.92 -17.07 -10.19
C LYS A 85 6.36 -17.59 -10.01
N GLN A 86 7.37 -16.79 -10.36
CA GLN A 86 8.78 -17.15 -10.19
C GLN A 86 9.17 -17.22 -8.71
N SER A 87 8.70 -16.28 -7.88
CA SER A 87 8.95 -16.26 -6.44
C SER A 87 8.37 -17.47 -5.72
N LEU A 88 7.20 -17.96 -6.15
CA LEU A 88 6.55 -19.13 -5.57
C LEU A 88 7.13 -20.45 -6.09
N ALA A 89 7.69 -20.46 -7.31
CA ALA A 89 8.34 -21.63 -7.89
C ALA A 89 9.70 -21.93 -7.23
N ASP A 90 10.46 -20.88 -6.89
CA ASP A 90 11.76 -21.02 -6.17
C ASP A 90 11.68 -20.34 -4.79
N ARG A 91 11.10 -21.06 -3.84
CA ARG A 91 10.92 -20.57 -2.45
C ARG A 91 12.23 -20.50 -1.65
N LYS A 92 13.36 -20.95 -2.21
CA LYS A 92 14.67 -20.90 -1.54
C LYS A 92 15.41 -19.59 -1.78
N ARG A 93 15.02 -18.82 -2.81
CA ARG A 93 15.70 -17.60 -3.21
C ARG A 93 14.73 -16.42 -3.28
N VAL A 94 15.02 -15.33 -2.56
CA VAL A 94 14.32 -14.07 -2.73
C VAL A 94 14.74 -13.44 -4.04
N LEU A 95 13.79 -13.22 -4.94
CA LEU A 95 14.04 -12.55 -6.22
C LEU A 95 14.28 -11.06 -6.00
N SER A 96 15.27 -10.50 -6.70
CA SER A 96 15.51 -9.06 -6.69
C SER A 96 14.69 -8.39 -7.81
N LEU A 97 13.78 -7.50 -7.43
CA LEU A 97 12.98 -6.75 -8.40
C LEU A 97 13.85 -5.87 -9.29
N SER A 98 14.93 -5.29 -8.76
CA SER A 98 15.85 -4.44 -9.55
C SER A 98 16.55 -5.18 -10.71
N LYS A 99 16.62 -6.52 -10.65
CA LYS A 99 17.21 -7.37 -11.69
C LYS A 99 16.16 -8.02 -12.59
N PHE A 100 14.87 -7.78 -12.33
CA PHE A 100 13.77 -8.36 -13.07
C PHE A 100 13.50 -7.56 -14.35
N ASP A 101 13.23 -8.24 -15.46
CA ASP A 101 12.84 -7.59 -16.69
C ASP A 101 11.31 -7.46 -16.77
N LEU A 102 10.87 -6.20 -16.76
CA LEU A 102 9.44 -5.87 -16.81
C LEU A 102 8.84 -6.33 -18.14
N LEU A 103 7.59 -6.75 -18.08
CA LEU A 103 6.76 -7.08 -19.24
C LEU A 103 5.97 -5.84 -19.69
N PRO A 104 5.45 -5.87 -20.93
CA PRO A 104 4.51 -4.85 -21.40
C PRO A 104 3.31 -4.71 -20.48
N ASP A 105 2.84 -3.47 -20.37
CA ASP A 105 1.64 -3.12 -19.61
C ASP A 105 0.41 -3.87 -20.16
N ILE A 106 -0.59 -4.13 -19.31
CA ILE A 106 -1.90 -4.59 -19.77
C ILE A 106 -2.67 -3.45 -20.43
N GLU A 107 -3.51 -3.79 -21.40
CA GLU A 107 -4.37 -2.81 -22.06
C GLU A 107 -5.46 -2.30 -21.12
N LYS A 108 -5.81 -1.01 -21.23
CA LYS A 108 -6.86 -0.42 -20.38
C LYS A 108 -8.25 -1.01 -20.66
N ASP A 109 -8.51 -1.33 -21.93
CA ASP A 109 -9.80 -1.83 -22.41
C ASP A 109 -9.85 -3.37 -22.45
N GLY A 110 -8.91 -4.04 -21.77
CA GLY A 110 -8.86 -5.49 -21.70
C GLY A 110 -9.95 -6.10 -20.81
N THR A 111 -10.01 -7.43 -20.78
CA THR A 111 -10.99 -8.16 -19.99
C THR A 111 -10.33 -8.95 -18.87
N ILE A 112 -11.11 -9.18 -17.79
CA ILE A 112 -10.63 -9.96 -16.65
C ILE A 112 -10.25 -11.39 -17.03
N ASN A 113 -10.89 -11.96 -18.06
CA ASN A 113 -10.62 -13.31 -18.55
C ASN A 113 -9.26 -13.43 -19.24
N ASP A 114 -8.77 -12.33 -19.85
CA ASP A 114 -7.45 -12.29 -20.49
C ASP A 114 -6.33 -12.21 -19.46
N ALA A 115 -6.60 -11.58 -18.32
CA ALA A 115 -5.61 -11.34 -17.27
C ALA A 115 -5.56 -12.43 -16.21
N LEU A 116 -6.68 -13.04 -15.84
CA LEU A 116 -6.82 -13.95 -14.71
C LEU A 116 -7.42 -15.29 -15.10
N LYS A 117 -7.06 -16.32 -14.33
CA LYS A 117 -7.66 -17.66 -14.42
C LYS A 117 -8.16 -18.10 -13.05
N VAL A 118 -9.24 -18.89 -13.03
CA VAL A 118 -9.72 -19.51 -11.79
C VAL A 118 -8.63 -20.43 -11.22
N GLY A 119 -8.44 -20.36 -9.90
CA GLY A 119 -7.38 -21.10 -9.19
C GLY A 119 -6.01 -20.40 -9.20
N GLN A 120 -5.84 -19.31 -9.97
CA GLN A 120 -4.57 -18.57 -10.03
C GLN A 120 -4.26 -17.90 -8.69
N GLU A 121 -2.99 -17.96 -8.30
CA GLU A 121 -2.46 -17.22 -7.18
C GLU A 121 -2.22 -15.75 -7.57
N VAL A 122 -2.61 -14.83 -6.69
CA VAL A 122 -2.50 -13.40 -6.92
C VAL A 122 -1.99 -12.68 -5.68
N LEU A 123 -1.09 -11.71 -5.87
CA LEU A 123 -0.69 -10.79 -4.83
C LEU A 123 -1.60 -9.57 -4.91
N VAL A 124 -2.33 -9.29 -3.83
CA VAL A 124 -3.36 -8.24 -3.81
C VAL A 124 -3.28 -7.43 -2.53
N GLN A 125 -3.65 -6.16 -2.62
CA GLN A 125 -3.70 -5.22 -1.51
C GLN A 125 -5.14 -4.82 -1.23
N ILE A 126 -5.49 -4.64 0.04
CA ILE A 126 -6.81 -4.14 0.43
C ILE A 126 -6.89 -2.66 0.05
N ALA A 127 -7.79 -2.33 -0.88
CA ALA A 127 -8.08 -0.96 -1.30
C ALA A 127 -9.22 -0.33 -0.50
N LYS A 128 -10.19 -1.18 -0.07
CA LYS A 128 -11.27 -0.79 0.85
C LYS A 128 -11.58 -1.97 1.78
N GLU A 129 -11.78 -1.65 3.03
CA GLU A 129 -12.15 -2.62 4.06
C GLU A 129 -13.50 -3.26 3.78
N PRO A 130 -13.72 -4.48 4.31
CA PRO A 130 -15.03 -5.11 4.20
C PRO A 130 -16.09 -4.27 4.91
N ILE A 131 -17.28 -4.16 4.32
CA ILE A 131 -18.40 -3.40 4.88
C ILE A 131 -19.61 -4.30 4.96
N SER A 132 -20.12 -4.50 6.17
CA SER A 132 -21.37 -5.23 6.44
C SER A 132 -21.43 -6.59 5.70
N SER A 133 -22.21 -6.68 4.63
CA SER A 133 -22.44 -7.93 3.89
C SER A 133 -21.47 -8.18 2.73
N LYS A 134 -20.48 -7.28 2.49
CA LYS A 134 -19.56 -7.36 1.34
C LYS A 134 -18.14 -7.63 1.79
N GLY A 135 -17.43 -8.48 1.04
CA GLY A 135 -15.99 -8.66 1.21
C GLY A 135 -15.19 -7.41 0.86
N PRO A 136 -13.89 -7.39 1.19
CA PRO A 136 -13.02 -6.25 0.90
C PRO A 136 -12.87 -6.02 -0.61
N ARG A 137 -12.60 -4.76 -1.00
CA ARG A 137 -12.17 -4.44 -2.37
C ARG A 137 -10.66 -4.49 -2.45
N LEU A 138 -10.17 -5.10 -3.51
CA LEU A 138 -8.75 -5.33 -3.75
C LEU A 138 -8.20 -4.46 -4.88
N THR A 139 -6.90 -4.28 -4.86
CA THR A 139 -6.08 -3.87 -6.00
C THR A 139 -4.87 -4.80 -6.13
N ALA A 140 -4.41 -5.06 -7.35
CA ALA A 140 -3.15 -5.74 -7.62
C ALA A 140 -1.99 -4.74 -7.86
N GLU A 141 -2.28 -3.44 -7.90
CA GLU A 141 -1.29 -2.38 -7.91
C GLU A 141 -0.77 -2.16 -6.48
N ILE A 142 0.27 -2.91 -6.12
CA ILE A 142 0.87 -2.89 -4.79
C ILE A 142 1.57 -1.55 -4.55
N SER A 143 1.37 -0.98 -3.36
CA SER A 143 2.04 0.24 -2.94
C SER A 143 2.39 0.21 -1.45
N PHE A 144 3.49 0.88 -1.09
CA PHE A 144 3.92 1.07 0.29
C PHE A 144 3.90 2.55 0.62
N ALA A 145 3.00 2.95 1.51
CA ALA A 145 2.79 4.35 1.85
C ALA A 145 3.71 4.79 2.99
N GLY A 146 4.60 5.75 2.70
CA GLY A 146 5.39 6.46 3.71
C GLY A 146 4.82 7.85 4.01
N ARG A 147 5.53 8.59 4.86
CA ARG A 147 5.18 9.97 5.20
C ARG A 147 5.38 10.93 4.02
N PHE A 148 6.53 10.84 3.35
CA PHE A 148 6.95 11.71 2.26
C PHE A 148 6.77 11.08 0.88
N LEU A 149 6.88 9.76 0.81
CA LEU A 149 6.93 8.98 -0.42
C LEU A 149 5.89 7.86 -0.41
N VAL A 150 5.46 7.45 -1.61
CA VAL A 150 4.78 6.16 -1.82
C VAL A 150 5.61 5.36 -2.82
N LEU A 151 6.01 4.15 -2.45
CA LEU A 151 6.78 3.25 -3.29
C LEU A 151 5.83 2.34 -4.08
N ILE A 152 6.06 2.22 -5.39
CA ILE A 152 5.26 1.38 -6.29
C ILE A 152 6.18 0.39 -7.00
N PRO A 153 6.20 -0.89 -6.61
CA PRO A 153 6.96 -1.92 -7.31
C PRO A 153 6.49 -2.08 -8.77
N PHE A 154 7.35 -2.60 -9.62
CA PHE A 154 7.13 -2.85 -11.07
C PHE A 154 6.94 -1.58 -11.92
N SER A 155 7.29 -0.41 -11.42
CA SER A 155 7.19 0.86 -12.13
C SER A 155 8.54 1.56 -12.13
N ASP A 156 8.82 2.38 -13.15
CA ASP A 156 9.99 3.28 -13.15
C ASP A 156 9.60 4.76 -13.07
N LYS A 157 8.30 5.04 -12.96
CA LYS A 157 7.75 6.40 -12.99
C LYS A 157 8.01 7.13 -11.67
N VAL A 158 8.45 8.39 -11.75
CA VAL A 158 8.50 9.31 -10.61
C VAL A 158 7.45 10.39 -10.82
N SER A 159 6.50 10.46 -9.90
CA SER A 159 5.44 11.47 -9.88
C SER A 159 5.59 12.36 -8.65
N VAL A 160 5.31 13.65 -8.80
CA VAL A 160 5.31 14.62 -7.70
C VAL A 160 3.93 15.19 -7.53
N SER A 161 3.47 15.33 -6.28
CA SER A 161 2.15 15.86 -5.94
C SER A 161 1.86 17.19 -6.66
N GLN A 162 0.71 17.27 -7.31
CA GLN A 162 0.23 18.48 -7.98
C GLN A 162 0.02 19.65 -7.01
N LYS A 163 -0.20 19.36 -5.71
CA LYS A 163 -0.43 20.35 -4.66
C LYS A 163 0.82 21.16 -4.30
N ILE A 164 2.03 20.68 -4.62
CA ILE A 164 3.25 21.49 -4.53
C ILE A 164 3.17 22.57 -5.61
N LYS A 165 3.20 23.84 -5.23
CA LYS A 165 2.98 24.96 -6.17
C LYS A 165 4.23 25.32 -6.97
N SER A 166 5.43 25.27 -6.35
CA SER A 166 6.69 25.63 -7.01
C SER A 166 7.09 24.59 -8.05
N ASN A 167 7.23 25.03 -9.30
CA ASN A 167 7.74 24.18 -10.38
C ASN A 167 9.21 23.80 -10.20
N GLU A 168 10.02 24.70 -9.62
CA GLU A 168 11.43 24.45 -9.30
C GLU A 168 11.54 23.32 -8.26
N GLU A 169 10.72 23.38 -7.21
CA GLU A 169 10.69 22.35 -6.19
C GLU A 169 10.21 21.01 -6.73
N LYS A 170 9.19 20.99 -7.59
CA LYS A 170 8.75 19.76 -8.28
C LYS A 170 9.87 19.14 -9.10
N LEU A 171 10.62 19.98 -9.83
CA LEU A 171 11.74 19.51 -10.64
C LEU A 171 12.88 18.98 -9.77
N ARG A 172 13.23 19.71 -8.70
CA ARG A 172 14.25 19.31 -7.71
C ARG A 172 13.91 17.94 -7.10
N LEU A 173 12.69 17.78 -6.58
CA LEU A 173 12.22 16.53 -5.95
C LEU A 173 12.21 15.38 -6.96
N ARG A 174 11.76 15.61 -8.19
CA ARG A 174 11.76 14.59 -9.24
C ARG A 174 13.16 14.13 -9.59
N GLN A 175 14.10 15.04 -9.83
CA GLN A 175 15.49 14.73 -10.16
C GLN A 175 16.17 13.98 -9.01
N LEU A 176 15.94 14.44 -7.77
CA LEU A 176 16.49 13.83 -6.58
C LEU A 176 16.02 12.38 -6.44
N ILE A 177 14.71 12.14 -6.49
CA ILE A 177 14.14 10.78 -6.36
C ILE A 177 14.60 9.89 -7.53
N GLN A 178 14.64 10.44 -8.74
CA GLN A 178 15.13 9.69 -9.91
C GLN A 178 16.58 9.23 -9.75
N SER A 179 17.42 10.01 -9.05
CA SER A 179 18.84 9.66 -8.83
C SER A 179 19.06 8.61 -7.74
N ILE A 180 18.12 8.46 -6.78
CA ILE A 180 18.30 7.57 -5.63
C ILE A 180 17.41 6.33 -5.66
N LYS A 181 16.35 6.32 -6.46
CA LYS A 181 15.42 5.19 -6.51
C LYS A 181 16.07 3.96 -7.15
N PRO A 182 15.78 2.74 -6.67
CA PRO A 182 16.20 1.52 -7.34
C PRO A 182 15.45 1.35 -8.68
N ARG A 183 16.05 0.58 -9.60
CA ARG A 183 15.39 0.16 -10.85
C ARG A 183 14.12 -0.64 -10.55
N ASN A 184 13.08 -0.45 -11.38
CA ASN A 184 11.78 -1.13 -11.28
C ASN A 184 10.95 -0.74 -10.05
N PHE A 185 11.31 0.37 -9.38
CA PHE A 185 10.47 0.98 -8.37
C PHE A 185 10.05 2.38 -8.80
N GLY A 186 8.76 2.59 -8.92
CA GLY A 186 8.16 3.91 -9.05
C GLY A 186 8.01 4.59 -7.70
N VAL A 187 7.98 5.91 -7.70
CA VAL A 187 7.82 6.70 -6.49
C VAL A 187 6.85 7.86 -6.73
N ILE A 188 5.88 8.00 -5.83
CA ILE A 188 5.04 9.21 -5.74
C ILE A 188 5.56 10.05 -4.58
N VAL A 189 5.94 11.29 -4.87
CA VAL A 189 6.37 12.27 -3.87
C VAL A 189 5.15 13.02 -3.36
N ARG A 190 4.91 12.94 -2.05
CA ARG A 190 3.76 13.59 -1.38
C ARG A 190 4.04 15.06 -1.11
N THR A 191 3.00 15.84 -0.84
CA THR A 191 3.11 17.29 -0.57
C THR A 191 4.01 17.59 0.62
N VAL A 192 3.94 16.77 1.68
CA VAL A 192 4.78 16.93 2.89
C VAL A 192 6.29 16.73 2.66
N ALA A 193 6.69 16.30 1.47
CA ALA A 193 8.10 16.21 1.06
C ALA A 193 8.69 17.57 0.62
N GLU A 194 7.85 18.60 0.46
CA GLU A 194 8.30 19.95 0.09
C GLU A 194 9.34 20.47 1.08
N GLY A 195 10.47 21.00 0.57
CA GLY A 195 11.58 21.50 1.37
C GLY A 195 12.40 20.44 2.10
N LYS A 196 12.10 19.15 1.98
CA LYS A 196 12.83 18.09 2.67
C LYS A 196 14.22 17.86 2.09
N ARG A 197 15.15 17.47 2.97
CA ARG A 197 16.54 17.18 2.61
C ARG A 197 16.64 15.80 1.96
N VAL A 198 17.66 15.62 1.12
CA VAL A 198 17.97 14.35 0.44
C VAL A 198 18.06 13.19 1.44
N ALA A 199 18.73 13.40 2.58
CA ALA A 199 18.91 12.36 3.59
C ALA A 199 17.59 11.83 4.16
N GLU A 200 16.61 12.71 4.42
CA GLU A 200 15.30 12.31 4.94
C GLU A 200 14.55 11.46 3.93
N LEU A 201 14.50 11.89 2.66
CA LEU A 201 13.81 11.18 1.57
C LEU A 201 14.50 9.84 1.24
N ASN A 202 15.84 9.81 1.25
CA ASN A 202 16.59 8.58 1.00
C ASN A 202 16.42 7.55 2.13
N ASN A 203 16.36 8.00 3.39
CA ASN A 203 16.12 7.10 4.53
C ASN A 203 14.73 6.48 4.46
N GLU A 204 13.70 7.29 4.13
CA GLU A 204 12.35 6.76 3.97
C GLU A 204 12.27 5.79 2.78
N LEU A 205 12.87 6.15 1.63
CA LEU A 205 12.91 5.26 0.46
C LEU A 205 13.53 3.90 0.78
N LYS A 206 14.64 3.88 1.51
CA LYS A 206 15.29 2.63 1.97
C LYS A 206 14.37 1.81 2.88
N THR A 207 13.64 2.49 3.77
CA THR A 207 12.67 1.81 4.64
C THR A 207 11.54 1.17 3.83
N LEU A 208 10.98 1.89 2.84
CA LEU A 208 9.91 1.35 1.99
C LEU A 208 10.41 0.18 1.11
N VAL A 209 11.63 0.25 0.60
CA VAL A 209 12.25 -0.88 -0.14
C VAL A 209 12.43 -2.08 0.78
N ARG A 210 12.82 -1.87 2.04
CA ARG A 210 12.92 -2.95 3.03
C ARG A 210 11.55 -3.57 3.32
N CYS A 211 10.47 -2.79 3.43
CA CYS A 211 9.11 -3.33 3.57
C CYS A 211 8.76 -4.30 2.41
N TRP A 212 9.12 -3.94 1.18
CA TRP A 212 8.97 -4.82 0.03
C TRP A 212 9.80 -6.11 0.17
N GLU A 213 11.07 -6.02 0.55
CA GLU A 213 11.95 -7.18 0.72
C GLU A 213 11.47 -8.11 1.84
N ASP A 214 11.05 -7.54 2.99
CA ASP A 214 10.50 -8.29 4.12
C ASP A 214 9.19 -9.00 3.75
N MET A 215 8.33 -8.35 2.95
CA MET A 215 7.14 -8.98 2.39
C MET A 215 7.49 -10.17 1.51
N LEU A 216 8.51 -10.08 0.65
CA LEU A 216 8.95 -11.19 -0.20
C LEU A 216 9.47 -12.38 0.63
N VAL A 217 10.17 -12.13 1.73
CA VAL A 217 10.61 -13.20 2.65
C VAL A 217 9.41 -13.91 3.28
N LYS A 218 8.36 -13.16 3.67
CA LYS A 218 7.11 -13.76 4.16
C LYS A 218 6.39 -14.54 3.07
N LEU A 219 6.35 -14.00 1.85
CA LEU A 219 5.71 -14.62 0.69
C LEU A 219 6.29 -16.02 0.39
N GLN A 220 7.60 -16.21 0.55
CA GLN A 220 8.24 -17.52 0.33
C GLN A 220 7.74 -18.62 1.27
N LYS A 221 7.31 -18.23 2.49
CA LYS A 221 6.81 -19.14 3.52
C LYS A 221 5.28 -19.21 3.55
N ALA A 222 4.62 -18.34 2.80
CA ALA A 222 3.18 -18.18 2.83
C ALA A 222 2.45 -19.42 2.30
N GLN A 223 1.35 -19.77 2.99
CA GLN A 223 0.33 -20.70 2.52
C GLN A 223 -0.89 -19.91 2.10
N LEU A 224 -1.65 -20.38 1.17
CA LEU A 224 -2.84 -19.72 0.63
C LEU A 224 -4.09 -20.01 1.47
N PRO A 225 -4.88 -19.00 1.78
CA PRO A 225 -4.61 -17.56 1.70
C PRO A 225 -3.74 -17.06 2.87
N SER A 226 -2.95 -16.01 2.69
CA SER A 226 -2.05 -15.51 3.75
C SER A 226 -1.80 -14.01 3.68
N LEU A 227 -1.78 -13.35 4.85
CA LEU A 227 -1.30 -11.99 5.02
C LEU A 227 0.23 -11.97 4.90
N VAL A 228 0.77 -11.28 3.91
CA VAL A 228 2.22 -11.17 3.66
C VAL A 228 2.80 -9.82 4.06
N TYR A 229 1.98 -8.78 4.13
CA TYR A 229 2.37 -7.46 4.65
C TYR A 229 1.19 -6.83 5.39
N GLU A 230 1.45 -6.33 6.59
CA GLU A 230 0.51 -5.59 7.41
C GLU A 230 0.87 -4.10 7.35
N GLU A 231 -0.10 -3.24 6.99
CA GLU A 231 0.11 -1.79 6.97
C GLU A 231 0.08 -1.24 8.39
N THR A 232 1.26 -0.91 8.92
CA THR A 232 1.43 -0.43 10.31
C THR A 232 1.31 1.09 10.46
N GLY A 233 1.14 1.81 9.34
CA GLY A 233 1.21 3.28 9.29
C GLY A 233 0.09 4.02 10.01
N ARG A 234 -1.01 3.37 10.39
CA ARG A 234 -2.16 4.02 11.03
C ARG A 234 -1.83 4.58 12.42
N THR A 235 -1.12 3.82 13.25
CA THR A 235 -0.79 4.22 14.62
C THR A 235 0.20 5.41 14.68
N VAL A 236 1.07 5.54 13.69
CA VAL A 236 2.08 6.62 13.62
C VAL A 236 1.52 7.86 12.91
N GLY A 237 0.53 7.72 12.04
CA GLY A 237 -0.08 8.82 11.26
C GLY A 237 -1.10 9.66 12.05
N ILE A 238 -1.72 9.09 13.08
CA ILE A 238 -2.78 9.74 13.86
C ILE A 238 -2.30 11.01 14.58
N PRO A 239 -1.14 11.04 15.26
CA PRO A 239 -0.65 12.27 15.89
C PRO A 239 -0.40 13.42 14.92
N VAL A 240 -0.02 13.11 13.67
CA VAL A 240 0.26 14.11 12.63
C VAL A 240 -1.03 14.74 12.08
N SER A 241 -2.11 13.97 11.97
CA SER A 241 -3.41 14.50 11.55
C SER A 241 -4.01 15.46 12.57
N TYR A 242 -3.91 15.16 13.86
CA TYR A 242 -4.41 16.01 14.94
C TYR A 242 -3.64 17.33 15.07
N THR A 243 -2.34 17.36 14.86
CA THR A 243 -1.55 18.60 14.90
C THR A 243 -1.83 19.50 13.70
N HIS A 244 -2.23 18.95 12.54
CA HIS A 244 -2.58 19.74 11.36
C HIS A 244 -4.00 20.35 11.40
N LEU A 245 -4.96 19.66 12.01
CA LEU A 245 -6.34 20.18 12.11
C LEU A 245 -6.43 21.46 12.96
N ARG A 246 -5.58 21.62 13.99
CA ARG A 246 -5.56 22.83 14.83
C ARG A 246 -4.76 24.01 14.27
N ALA A 247 -3.88 23.82 13.32
CA ALA A 247 -3.15 24.91 12.68
C ALA A 247 -4.04 25.79 11.77
N HIS A 248 -5.29 25.37 11.52
CA HIS A 248 -6.26 26.10 10.68
C HIS A 248 -7.38 26.80 11.46
N GLU A 249 -7.42 26.68 12.80
CA GLU A 249 -8.47 27.27 13.64
C GLU A 249 -8.01 28.47 14.51
N THR A 250 -6.82 29.04 14.24
CA THR A 250 -6.35 30.29 14.87
C THR A 250 -6.06 31.36 13.84
#